data_6f232ed4c300d7145fba237ca18a80ba
#
_entry.id   6f232ed4c300d7145fba237ca18a80ba
#
_cell.length_a   1.000
_cell.length_b   1.000
_cell.length_c   1.000
_cell.angle_alpha   90.00
_cell.angle_beta   90.00
_cell.angle_gamma   90.00
#
_symmetry.space_group_name_H-M   'P 1'
#
loop_
_entity.id
_entity.type
_entity.pdbx_description
1 polymer ?
#
loop_
_entity_poly.entity_id
_entity_poly.type
_entity_poly.pdbx_seq_one_letter_code
_entity_poly.pdbx_strand_id
1 'polypeptide(L)'
;MNIRFIHYWLVAIVVSMIFTSCDEHLEEDFSWRSWQPGMVYCTNGEVSTYDRCIADGNIPEAVLFYIDATDATSGVVYAVSLKDSPANAFCNPDTIYVTQGTSADISACDGETNTTAMRYGKIASPIATSISDKYFIPSVSEMYKLFVARSVVNQAIERCGGDILPIDNVDCWYWTSTECEVATTDRAWRFSLYSGRFESTDKHSAFPVRPILMIRLNKEEQR
;
A
#
# COMPACT_ATOMS: atom_id res chain seq x y z
N MET A 1 17.57 54.96 -46.99
CA MET A 1 17.61 53.82 -46.10
C MET A 1 16.55 52.82 -46.59
N ASN A 2 16.97 51.65 -47.09
CA ASN A 2 16.11 50.77 -47.91
C ASN A 2 15.07 50.04 -47.07
N ILE A 3 13.80 50.25 -47.39
CA ILE A 3 12.62 49.60 -46.78
C ILE A 3 12.76 48.07 -46.75
N ARG A 4 13.49 47.48 -47.68
CA ARG A 4 13.79 46.04 -47.72
C ARG A 4 14.62 45.55 -46.52
N PHE A 5 15.52 46.35 -45.97
CA PHE A 5 16.34 45.99 -44.80
C PHE A 5 15.51 45.96 -43.52
N ILE A 6 14.53 46.83 -43.39
CA ILE A 6 13.63 46.86 -42.22
C ILE A 6 12.75 45.60 -42.17
N HIS A 7 12.31 45.08 -43.32
CA HIS A 7 11.51 43.87 -43.41
C HIS A 7 12.31 42.61 -42.94
N TYR A 8 13.57 42.52 -43.33
CA TYR A 8 14.41 41.39 -42.90
C TYR A 8 14.71 41.40 -41.39
N TRP A 9 14.87 42.58 -40.80
CA TRP A 9 15.06 42.71 -39.35
C TRP A 9 13.78 42.41 -38.57
N LEU A 10 12.61 42.79 -39.02
CA LEU A 10 11.32 42.47 -38.41
C LEU A 10 11.01 40.97 -38.51
N VAL A 11 11.30 40.33 -39.62
CA VAL A 11 11.12 38.87 -39.77
C VAL A 11 12.10 38.12 -38.90
N ALA A 12 13.35 38.56 -38.76
CA ALA A 12 14.33 37.92 -37.86
C ALA A 12 13.94 38.04 -36.38
N ILE A 13 13.37 39.17 -35.95
CA ILE A 13 12.88 39.36 -34.58
C ILE A 13 11.64 38.48 -34.30
N VAL A 14 10.71 38.36 -35.25
CA VAL A 14 9.52 37.50 -35.08
C VAL A 14 9.90 36.03 -35.07
N VAL A 15 10.88 35.63 -35.91
CA VAL A 15 11.36 34.22 -35.89
C VAL A 15 12.14 33.91 -34.61
N SER A 16 12.91 34.84 -34.04
CA SER A 16 13.60 34.62 -32.75
C SER A 16 12.63 34.61 -31.57
N MET A 17 11.47 35.22 -31.62
CA MET A 17 10.45 35.13 -30.58
C MET A 17 9.66 33.80 -30.61
N ILE A 18 9.68 33.09 -31.73
CA ILE A 18 8.99 31.79 -31.84
C ILE A 18 9.82 30.64 -31.20
N PHE A 19 11.13 30.82 -31.04
CA PHE A 19 12.01 29.82 -30.46
C PHE A 19 12.27 30.03 -28.96
N THR A 20 11.69 31.05 -28.31
CA THR A 20 11.70 31.19 -26.84
C THR A 20 10.38 30.73 -26.19
N SER A 21 9.58 29.96 -26.93
CA SER A 21 8.39 29.34 -26.38
C SER A 21 8.78 28.01 -25.76
N CYS A 22 8.86 28.02 -24.44
CA CYS A 22 8.53 26.93 -23.53
C CYS A 22 9.35 25.65 -23.66
N ASP A 23 10.54 25.66 -23.08
CA ASP A 23 10.88 24.67 -22.10
C ASP A 23 10.40 25.17 -20.70
N GLU A 24 9.13 25.48 -20.55
CA GLU A 24 8.48 25.17 -19.31
C GLU A 24 8.42 23.63 -19.29
N HIS A 25 9.46 23.00 -18.74
CA HIS A 25 9.30 21.78 -18.06
C HIS A 25 8.14 22.04 -17.07
N LEU A 26 6.95 21.60 -17.46
CA LEU A 26 5.97 21.21 -16.49
C LEU A 26 6.70 20.14 -15.65
N GLU A 27 7.40 20.57 -14.60
CA GLU A 27 7.63 19.69 -13.47
C GLU A 27 6.20 19.25 -13.12
N GLU A 28 5.82 18.08 -13.60
CA GLU A 28 4.62 17.43 -13.12
C GLU A 28 4.84 17.40 -11.62
N ASP A 29 4.11 18.28 -10.94
CA ASP A 29 4.08 18.30 -9.49
C ASP A 29 3.53 16.92 -9.08
N PHE A 30 4.44 15.98 -8.87
CA PHE A 30 4.17 14.61 -8.46
C PHE A 30 3.72 14.61 -7.01
N SER A 31 2.82 15.56 -6.71
CA SER A 31 2.19 15.63 -5.42
C SER A 31 1.34 14.37 -5.20
N TRP A 32 1.22 13.94 -3.94
CA TRP A 32 0.36 12.82 -3.54
C TRP A 32 -1.09 12.93 -4.09
N ARG A 33 -1.52 14.11 -4.58
CA ARG A 33 -2.81 14.33 -5.24
C ARG A 33 -2.94 13.61 -6.58
N SER A 34 -1.83 13.25 -7.21
CA SER A 34 -1.80 12.44 -8.43
C SER A 34 -1.74 10.94 -8.15
N TRP A 35 -1.57 10.54 -6.89
CA TRP A 35 -1.46 9.13 -6.54
C TRP A 35 -2.80 8.41 -6.68
N GLN A 36 -2.72 7.18 -7.14
CA GLN A 36 -3.89 6.32 -7.35
C GLN A 36 -3.54 4.85 -7.09
N PRO A 37 -4.54 3.99 -6.78
CA PRO A 37 -4.32 2.56 -6.68
C PRO A 37 -3.64 2.00 -7.94
N GLY A 38 -2.69 1.07 -7.75
CA GLY A 38 -1.87 0.51 -8.82
C GLY A 38 -0.53 1.21 -9.05
N MET A 39 -0.30 2.40 -8.47
CA MET A 39 1.04 2.97 -8.41
C MET A 39 1.93 2.18 -7.45
N VAL A 40 3.24 2.27 -7.64
CA VAL A 40 4.22 1.51 -6.86
C VAL A 40 4.92 2.40 -5.84
N TYR A 41 5.15 1.84 -4.67
CA TYR A 41 6.06 2.37 -3.67
C TYR A 41 7.43 1.74 -3.89
N CYS A 42 8.46 2.56 -4.06
CA CYS A 42 9.81 2.13 -4.39
C CYS A 42 10.69 2.05 -3.15
N THR A 43 11.77 1.29 -3.23
CA THR A 43 12.72 1.10 -2.10
C THR A 43 13.39 2.39 -1.61
N ASN A 44 13.44 3.44 -2.45
CA ASN A 44 13.90 4.78 -2.08
C ASN A 44 12.85 5.62 -1.32
N GLY A 45 11.63 5.10 -1.12
CA GLY A 45 10.53 5.78 -0.43
C GLY A 45 9.60 6.59 -1.34
N GLU A 46 9.89 6.68 -2.64
CA GLU A 46 9.06 7.39 -3.60
C GLU A 46 7.87 6.57 -4.08
N VAL A 47 6.81 7.27 -4.45
CA VAL A 47 5.63 6.69 -5.12
C VAL A 47 5.62 7.17 -6.56
N SER A 48 5.53 6.23 -7.50
CA SER A 48 5.49 6.53 -8.93
C SER A 48 4.72 5.46 -9.71
N THR A 49 4.60 5.63 -11.02
CA THR A 49 4.18 4.52 -11.89
C THR A 49 5.30 3.45 -11.96
N TYR A 50 4.95 2.21 -12.27
CA TYR A 50 5.94 1.15 -12.44
C TYR A 50 7.03 1.54 -13.46
N ASP A 51 6.62 2.09 -14.61
CA ASP A 51 7.57 2.46 -15.68
C ASP A 51 8.55 3.52 -15.22
N ARG A 52 8.08 4.52 -14.46
CA ARG A 52 8.90 5.57 -13.89
C ARG A 52 9.87 5.01 -12.85
N CYS A 53 9.39 4.16 -11.94
CA CYS A 53 10.21 3.50 -10.92
C CYS A 53 11.41 2.78 -11.57
N ILE A 54 11.16 1.99 -12.64
CA ILE A 54 12.21 1.25 -13.33
C ILE A 54 13.13 2.19 -14.13
N ALA A 55 12.57 3.20 -14.82
CA ALA A 55 13.38 4.15 -15.60
C ALA A 55 14.36 4.93 -14.72
N ASP A 56 13.96 5.27 -13.50
CA ASP A 56 14.78 5.96 -12.50
C ASP A 56 15.77 5.00 -11.77
N GLY A 57 15.80 3.72 -12.14
CA GLY A 57 16.68 2.70 -11.55
C GLY A 57 16.25 2.22 -10.16
N ASN A 58 15.03 2.51 -9.75
CA ASN A 58 14.47 2.10 -8.47
C ASN A 58 13.85 0.70 -8.54
N ILE A 59 13.61 0.10 -7.38
CA ILE A 59 13.02 -1.22 -7.24
C ILE A 59 11.63 -1.08 -6.61
N PRO A 60 10.56 -1.60 -7.27
CA PRO A 60 9.23 -1.65 -6.66
C PRO A 60 9.22 -2.53 -5.42
N GLU A 61 8.57 -2.08 -4.35
CA GLU A 61 8.51 -2.79 -3.06
C GLU A 61 7.08 -3.11 -2.63
N ALA A 62 6.14 -2.21 -2.93
CA ALA A 62 4.72 -2.39 -2.62
C ALA A 62 3.86 -1.69 -3.68
N VAL A 63 2.57 -2.03 -3.71
CA VAL A 63 1.58 -1.44 -4.64
C VAL A 63 0.50 -0.71 -3.85
N LEU A 64 0.22 0.54 -4.20
CA LEU A 64 -0.83 1.34 -3.57
C LEU A 64 -2.20 0.72 -3.86
N PHE A 65 -3.05 0.63 -2.82
CA PHE A 65 -4.42 0.12 -2.98
C PHE A 65 -5.50 1.02 -2.41
N TYR A 66 -5.16 1.94 -1.49
CA TYR A 66 -6.13 2.85 -0.89
C TYR A 66 -5.49 4.19 -0.56
N ILE A 67 -6.20 5.26 -0.85
CA ILE A 67 -5.77 6.64 -0.58
C ILE A 67 -6.92 7.34 0.13
N ASP A 68 -6.69 7.74 1.36
CA ASP A 68 -7.58 8.62 2.11
C ASP A 68 -6.95 10.00 2.19
N ALA A 69 -7.47 10.89 1.40
CA ALA A 69 -7.02 12.27 1.27
C ALA A 69 -8.15 13.25 1.60
N THR A 70 -9.02 12.89 2.53
CA THR A 70 -10.20 13.68 2.92
C THR A 70 -9.83 15.06 3.49
N ASP A 71 -8.63 15.20 4.01
CA ASP A 71 -8.07 16.49 4.44
C ASP A 71 -6.95 16.91 3.48
N ALA A 72 -6.99 18.16 2.99
CA ALA A 72 -5.94 18.74 2.15
C ALA A 72 -4.57 18.88 2.86
N THR A 73 -4.52 18.63 4.16
CA THR A 73 -3.33 18.80 5.01
C THR A 73 -2.79 17.49 5.58
N SER A 74 -3.62 16.46 5.63
CA SER A 74 -3.27 15.15 6.17
C SER A 74 -4.00 14.04 5.42
N GLY A 75 -3.40 12.88 5.35
CA GLY A 75 -4.03 11.73 4.74
C GLY A 75 -3.21 10.47 4.99
N VAL A 76 -3.79 9.34 4.66
CA VAL A 76 -3.11 8.05 4.72
C VAL A 76 -3.23 7.33 3.39
N VAL A 77 -2.15 6.66 3.01
CA VAL A 77 -2.10 5.80 1.84
C VAL A 77 -1.66 4.42 2.29
N TYR A 78 -2.39 3.40 1.86
CA TYR A 78 -1.99 2.03 2.12
C TYR A 78 -1.42 1.40 0.86
N ALA A 79 -0.30 0.69 1.02
CA ALA A 79 0.31 -0.11 -0.03
C ALA A 79 0.49 -1.56 0.44
N VAL A 80 0.24 -2.51 -0.46
CA VAL A 80 0.36 -3.94 -0.20
C VAL A 80 1.72 -4.45 -0.66
N SER A 81 2.35 -5.32 0.14
CA SER A 81 3.60 -6.00 -0.21
C SER A 81 3.46 -6.80 -1.50
N LEU A 82 4.58 -7.02 -2.20
CA LEU A 82 4.58 -7.84 -3.42
C LEU A 82 4.43 -9.34 -3.15
N LYS A 83 4.64 -9.78 -1.91
CA LYS A 83 4.62 -11.21 -1.54
C LYS A 83 3.86 -11.46 -0.25
N ASP A 84 3.33 -12.67 -0.15
CA ASP A 84 2.77 -13.19 1.09
C ASP A 84 3.88 -13.53 2.10
N SER A 85 3.54 -13.51 3.39
CA SER A 85 4.37 -14.17 4.40
C SER A 85 4.18 -15.70 4.31
N PRO A 86 5.12 -16.50 4.84
CA PRO A 86 4.84 -17.92 5.09
C PRO A 86 3.61 -18.08 5.97
N ALA A 87 2.84 -19.14 5.74
CA ALA A 87 1.72 -19.49 6.60
C ALA A 87 2.20 -19.81 8.02
N ASN A 88 1.57 -19.19 9.00
CA ASN A 88 1.91 -19.38 10.42
C ASN A 88 0.66 -19.22 11.28
N ALA A 89 0.75 -19.62 12.56
CA ALA A 89 -0.34 -19.48 13.51
C ALA A 89 -0.42 -18.06 14.07
N PHE A 90 -1.63 -17.62 14.41
CA PHE A 90 -1.87 -16.33 15.06
C PHE A 90 -1.25 -16.29 16.46
N CYS A 91 -1.37 -17.35 17.24
CA CYS A 91 -0.60 -17.56 18.46
C CYS A 91 0.10 -18.93 18.40
N ASN A 92 1.22 -19.07 19.14
CA ASN A 92 2.04 -20.26 19.10
C ASN A 92 1.23 -21.51 19.51
N PRO A 93 1.08 -22.53 18.65
CA PRO A 93 0.30 -23.73 18.94
C PRO A 93 0.89 -24.56 20.07
N ASP A 94 2.17 -24.39 20.42
CA ASP A 94 2.82 -25.09 21.55
C ASP A 94 2.55 -24.41 22.90
N THR A 95 1.78 -23.32 22.90
CA THR A 95 1.41 -22.58 24.11
C THR A 95 -0.10 -22.61 24.31
N ILE A 96 -0.56 -22.23 25.51
CA ILE A 96 -1.97 -21.94 25.76
C ILE A 96 -2.45 -20.79 24.92
N TYR A 97 -3.72 -20.77 24.60
CA TYR A 97 -4.35 -19.63 23.95
C TYR A 97 -4.19 -18.34 24.75
N VAL A 98 -3.85 -17.27 24.06
CA VAL A 98 -3.67 -15.93 24.66
C VAL A 98 -4.37 -14.86 23.87
N THR A 99 -4.85 -13.83 24.55
CA THR A 99 -5.25 -12.58 23.95
C THR A 99 -4.00 -11.79 23.58
N GLN A 100 -3.90 -11.35 22.32
CA GLN A 100 -2.75 -10.59 21.82
C GLN A 100 -2.85 -9.08 22.08
N GLY A 101 -3.99 -8.64 22.63
CA GLY A 101 -4.23 -7.24 22.95
C GLY A 101 -4.56 -6.39 21.69
N THR A 102 -5.04 -7.03 20.65
CA THR A 102 -5.52 -6.33 19.45
C THR A 102 -6.95 -5.83 19.67
N SER A 103 -7.36 -4.83 18.89
CA SER A 103 -8.77 -4.47 18.79
C SER A 103 -9.58 -5.61 18.19
N ALA A 104 -10.81 -5.78 18.68
CA ALA A 104 -11.80 -6.69 18.10
C ALA A 104 -12.79 -5.98 17.16
N ASP A 105 -12.62 -4.67 16.93
CA ASP A 105 -13.46 -3.88 16.05
C ASP A 105 -13.13 -4.18 14.58
N ILE A 106 -14.01 -4.90 13.91
CA ILE A 106 -13.87 -5.27 12.50
C ILE A 106 -13.98 -4.07 11.54
N SER A 107 -14.47 -2.91 12.01
CA SER A 107 -14.62 -1.70 11.21
C SER A 107 -13.39 -0.77 11.30
N ALA A 108 -12.53 -0.98 12.28
CA ALA A 108 -11.35 -0.13 12.50
C ALA A 108 -10.23 -0.43 11.50
N CYS A 109 -9.53 0.64 11.07
CA CYS A 109 -8.29 0.56 10.29
C CYS A 109 -7.11 0.70 11.26
N ASP A 110 -6.86 -0.32 12.05
CA ASP A 110 -5.94 -0.31 13.19
C ASP A 110 -4.87 -1.42 13.12
N GLY A 111 -4.65 -1.96 11.93
CA GLY A 111 -3.70 -3.06 11.71
C GLY A 111 -2.28 -2.76 12.18
N GLU A 112 -1.80 -1.52 12.05
CA GLU A 112 -0.48 -1.11 12.55
C GLU A 112 -0.40 -1.22 14.08
N THR A 113 -1.42 -0.68 14.79
CA THR A 113 -1.52 -0.75 16.25
C THR A 113 -1.65 -2.20 16.73
N ASN A 114 -2.52 -2.97 16.09
CA ASN A 114 -2.72 -4.38 16.39
C ASN A 114 -1.43 -5.18 16.19
N THR A 115 -0.73 -4.98 15.07
CA THR A 115 0.54 -5.67 14.80
C THR A 115 1.60 -5.32 15.83
N THR A 116 1.63 -4.07 16.28
CA THR A 116 2.53 -3.64 17.37
C THR A 116 2.21 -4.38 18.68
N ALA A 117 0.93 -4.47 19.05
CA ALA A 117 0.51 -5.23 20.22
C ALA A 117 0.87 -6.73 20.11
N MET A 118 0.67 -7.33 18.93
CA MET A 118 1.00 -8.72 18.64
C MET A 118 2.51 -9.01 18.67
N ARG A 119 3.33 -8.06 18.24
CA ARG A 119 4.79 -8.18 18.13
C ARG A 119 5.47 -8.00 19.49
N TYR A 120 5.04 -7.03 20.27
CA TYR A 120 5.65 -6.63 21.53
C TYR A 120 4.84 -7.00 22.77
N GLY A 121 3.77 -7.78 22.62
CA GLY A 121 2.99 -8.33 23.72
C GLY A 121 3.80 -9.29 24.58
N LYS A 122 3.23 -9.71 25.71
CA LYS A 122 3.89 -10.64 26.65
C LYS A 122 4.32 -11.95 25.98
N ILE A 123 3.55 -12.43 25.04
CA ILE A 123 3.87 -13.57 24.16
C ILE A 123 3.69 -13.08 22.74
N ALA A 124 4.79 -12.95 22.02
CA ALA A 124 4.77 -12.46 20.65
C ALA A 124 4.02 -13.43 19.71
N SER A 125 3.21 -12.87 18.82
CA SER A 125 2.50 -13.62 17.80
C SER A 125 3.45 -14.09 16.68
N PRO A 126 3.45 -15.37 16.30
CA PRO A 126 4.29 -15.88 15.21
C PRO A 126 4.07 -15.17 13.87
N ILE A 127 2.83 -14.82 13.51
CA ILE A 127 2.57 -14.09 12.27
C ILE A 127 3.10 -12.65 12.32
N ALA A 128 3.10 -12.00 13.49
CA ALA A 128 3.60 -10.62 13.63
C ALA A 128 5.14 -10.56 13.59
N THR A 129 5.82 -11.61 14.07
CA THR A 129 7.29 -11.70 14.04
C THR A 129 7.83 -12.22 12.71
N SER A 130 6.99 -12.79 11.85
CA SER A 130 7.39 -13.31 10.53
C SER A 130 7.47 -12.25 9.43
N ILE A 131 7.00 -11.03 9.69
CA ILE A 131 7.01 -9.92 8.72
C ILE A 131 7.99 -8.84 9.17
N SER A 132 8.57 -8.12 8.20
CA SER A 132 9.48 -6.98 8.46
C SER A 132 8.77 -5.86 9.23
N ASP A 133 9.52 -5.13 10.06
CA ASP A 133 9.01 -4.01 10.89
C ASP A 133 8.42 -2.86 10.08
N LYS A 134 8.78 -2.74 8.82
CA LYS A 134 8.22 -1.77 7.87
C LYS A 134 6.73 -2.05 7.57
N TYR A 135 6.32 -3.31 7.69
CA TYR A 135 4.99 -3.78 7.35
C TYR A 135 4.20 -4.14 8.59
N PHE A 136 2.89 -4.19 8.42
CA PHE A 136 1.97 -4.67 9.44
C PHE A 136 0.90 -5.59 8.85
N ILE A 137 0.23 -6.32 9.73
CA ILE A 137 -0.87 -7.21 9.39
C ILE A 137 -2.13 -6.38 9.27
N PRO A 138 -2.82 -6.37 8.12
CA PRO A 138 -4.04 -5.59 7.97
C PRO A 138 -5.15 -6.05 8.91
N SER A 139 -5.97 -5.11 9.39
CA SER A 139 -7.24 -5.39 10.05
C SER A 139 -8.27 -5.92 9.03
N VAL A 140 -9.43 -6.38 9.50
CA VAL A 140 -10.54 -6.79 8.61
C VAL A 140 -10.95 -5.66 7.67
N SER A 141 -11.05 -4.43 8.18
CA SER A 141 -11.43 -3.25 7.38
C SER A 141 -10.39 -2.93 6.30
N GLU A 142 -9.10 -3.02 6.62
CA GLU A 142 -8.02 -2.77 5.65
C GLU A 142 -7.94 -3.88 4.59
N MET A 143 -8.18 -5.15 4.97
CA MET A 143 -8.29 -6.24 3.99
C MET A 143 -9.49 -6.05 3.06
N TYR A 144 -10.60 -5.49 3.53
CA TYR A 144 -11.73 -5.17 2.67
C TYR A 144 -11.40 -4.07 1.65
N LYS A 145 -10.64 -3.04 2.05
CA LYS A 145 -10.14 -2.01 1.13
C LYS A 145 -9.23 -2.62 0.05
N LEU A 146 -8.33 -3.53 0.44
CA LEU A 146 -7.48 -4.27 -0.50
C LEU A 146 -8.31 -5.14 -1.46
N PHE A 147 -9.32 -5.85 -0.94
CA PHE A 147 -10.25 -6.64 -1.75
C PHE A 147 -10.94 -5.82 -2.83
N VAL A 148 -11.42 -4.62 -2.50
CA VAL A 148 -12.08 -3.72 -3.47
C VAL A 148 -11.12 -3.31 -4.59
N ALA A 149 -9.87 -3.02 -4.26
CA ALA A 149 -8.85 -2.56 -5.21
C ALA A 149 -8.10 -3.71 -5.94
N ARG A 150 -8.35 -4.98 -5.59
CA ARG A 150 -7.49 -6.11 -5.98
C ARG A 150 -7.25 -6.25 -7.48
N SER A 151 -8.21 -5.85 -8.31
CA SER A 151 -8.07 -5.99 -9.78
C SER A 151 -6.97 -5.08 -10.34
N VAL A 152 -6.97 -3.81 -9.96
CA VAL A 152 -5.93 -2.86 -10.39
C VAL A 152 -4.60 -3.16 -9.71
N VAL A 153 -4.63 -3.59 -8.46
CA VAL A 153 -3.45 -3.98 -7.69
C VAL A 153 -2.75 -5.18 -8.31
N ASN A 154 -3.50 -6.22 -8.71
CA ASN A 154 -2.93 -7.40 -9.35
C ASN A 154 -2.19 -7.10 -10.66
N GLN A 155 -2.70 -6.17 -11.47
CA GLN A 155 -2.01 -5.74 -12.69
C GLN A 155 -0.62 -5.14 -12.38
N ALA A 156 -0.53 -4.37 -11.31
CA ALA A 156 0.74 -3.78 -10.89
C ALA A 156 1.66 -4.81 -10.23
N ILE A 157 1.14 -5.69 -9.36
CA ILE A 157 1.91 -6.77 -8.71
C ILE A 157 2.53 -7.70 -9.76
N GLU A 158 1.76 -8.09 -10.78
CA GLU A 158 2.25 -8.94 -11.87
C GLU A 158 3.43 -8.30 -12.61
N ARG A 159 3.33 -7.00 -12.92
CA ARG A 159 4.43 -6.23 -13.53
C ARG A 159 5.67 -6.16 -12.64
N CYS A 160 5.48 -6.10 -11.33
CA CYS A 160 6.57 -6.11 -10.34
C CYS A 160 7.16 -7.51 -10.09
N GLY A 161 6.63 -8.59 -10.70
CA GLY A 161 7.06 -9.96 -10.46
C GLY A 161 6.70 -10.48 -9.07
N GLY A 162 5.65 -9.94 -8.46
CA GLY A 162 5.12 -10.35 -7.16
C GLY A 162 4.09 -11.48 -7.27
N ASP A 163 3.61 -11.94 -6.13
CA ASP A 163 2.55 -12.95 -6.01
C ASP A 163 1.20 -12.25 -6.11
N ILE A 164 0.43 -12.53 -7.16
CA ILE A 164 -0.89 -11.92 -7.37
C ILE A 164 -1.86 -12.33 -6.26
N LEU A 165 -2.74 -11.39 -5.87
CA LEU A 165 -3.80 -11.67 -4.89
C LEU A 165 -4.79 -12.67 -5.49
N PRO A 166 -5.26 -13.67 -4.73
CA PRO A 166 -6.17 -14.70 -5.22
C PRO A 166 -7.49 -14.11 -5.72
N ILE A 167 -7.87 -14.49 -6.96
CA ILE A 167 -9.13 -14.09 -7.59
C ILE A 167 -9.98 -15.30 -8.02
N ASP A 168 -9.44 -16.50 -7.97
CA ASP A 168 -10.03 -17.76 -8.45
C ASP A 168 -9.93 -18.92 -7.45
N ASN A 169 -9.27 -18.72 -6.30
CA ASN A 169 -9.09 -19.74 -5.26
C ASN A 169 -10.02 -19.50 -4.07
N VAL A 170 -11.06 -20.31 -3.94
CA VAL A 170 -12.06 -20.21 -2.84
C VAL A 170 -11.50 -20.51 -1.47
N ASP A 171 -10.43 -21.31 -1.38
CA ASP A 171 -9.82 -21.78 -0.14
C ASP A 171 -8.63 -20.92 0.31
N CYS A 172 -8.39 -19.81 -0.38
CA CYS A 172 -7.30 -18.91 -0.03
C CYS A 172 -7.72 -17.92 1.07
N TRP A 173 -7.20 -18.13 2.24
CA TRP A 173 -7.48 -17.33 3.43
C TRP A 173 -6.20 -16.69 3.97
N TYR A 174 -6.34 -15.47 4.47
CA TYR A 174 -5.27 -14.68 5.10
C TYR A 174 -5.65 -14.35 6.55
N TRP A 175 -4.70 -14.36 7.44
CA TRP A 175 -4.90 -13.75 8.75
C TRP A 175 -5.12 -12.25 8.61
N THR A 176 -6.02 -11.73 9.44
CA THR A 176 -6.06 -10.29 9.78
C THR A 176 -5.44 -10.08 11.14
N SER A 177 -5.21 -8.83 11.55
CA SER A 177 -4.73 -8.51 12.89
C SER A 177 -5.84 -8.40 13.93
N THR A 178 -7.11 -8.63 13.56
CA THR A 178 -8.28 -8.41 14.41
C THR A 178 -8.64 -9.69 15.17
N GLU A 179 -8.68 -9.65 16.50
CA GLU A 179 -9.20 -10.74 17.34
C GLU A 179 -10.73 -10.81 17.28
N CYS A 180 -11.32 -11.95 17.62
CA CYS A 180 -12.77 -12.10 17.61
C CYS A 180 -13.37 -11.62 18.95
N GLU A 181 -14.29 -10.64 18.93
CA GLU A 181 -14.85 -10.01 20.12
C GLU A 181 -15.43 -11.01 21.14
N VAL A 182 -16.16 -12.02 20.67
CA VAL A 182 -16.81 -13.02 21.53
C VAL A 182 -15.87 -14.12 22.01
N ALA A 183 -14.65 -14.19 21.48
CA ALA A 183 -13.67 -15.24 21.76
C ALA A 183 -12.23 -14.74 21.53
N THR A 184 -11.85 -13.61 22.13
CA THR A 184 -10.54 -12.98 21.96
C THR A 184 -9.36 -13.85 22.38
N THR A 185 -9.59 -14.84 23.25
CA THR A 185 -8.54 -15.75 23.71
C THR A 185 -8.13 -16.74 22.63
N ASP A 186 -9.07 -17.39 21.98
CA ASP A 186 -8.83 -18.55 21.12
C ASP A 186 -9.17 -18.34 19.64
N ARG A 187 -9.82 -17.24 19.27
CA ARG A 187 -10.24 -16.97 17.90
C ARG A 187 -9.82 -15.61 17.41
N ALA A 188 -9.48 -15.55 16.11
CA ALA A 188 -9.21 -14.32 15.37
C ALA A 188 -9.84 -14.37 13.98
N TRP A 189 -9.93 -13.24 13.30
CA TRP A 189 -10.55 -13.15 11.99
C TRP A 189 -9.53 -13.44 10.86
N ARG A 190 -9.95 -14.32 9.95
CA ARG A 190 -9.30 -14.53 8.65
C ARG A 190 -10.15 -13.92 7.54
N PHE A 191 -9.53 -13.56 6.43
CA PHE A 191 -10.18 -12.89 5.30
C PHE A 191 -9.87 -13.61 3.98
N SER A 192 -10.89 -13.76 3.12
CA SER A 192 -10.72 -14.29 1.76
C SER A 192 -10.68 -13.16 0.74
N LEU A 193 -9.53 -12.95 0.10
CA LEU A 193 -9.38 -11.99 -1.00
C LEU A 193 -10.09 -12.44 -2.28
N TYR A 194 -10.50 -13.71 -2.38
CA TYR A 194 -11.35 -14.20 -3.44
C TYR A 194 -12.78 -13.69 -3.33
N SER A 195 -13.41 -13.85 -2.17
CA SER A 195 -14.85 -13.61 -1.98
C SER A 195 -15.19 -12.35 -1.19
N GLY A 196 -14.23 -11.73 -0.52
CA GLY A 196 -14.47 -10.61 0.41
C GLY A 196 -15.08 -11.04 1.75
N ARG A 197 -15.21 -12.35 1.98
CA ARG A 197 -15.74 -12.89 3.25
C ARG A 197 -14.64 -12.91 4.31
N PHE A 198 -15.06 -12.76 5.56
CA PHE A 198 -14.21 -12.98 6.72
C PHE A 198 -14.92 -13.94 7.69
N GLU A 199 -14.14 -14.74 8.37
CA GLU A 199 -14.62 -15.79 9.28
C GLU A 199 -13.72 -15.86 10.51
N SER A 200 -14.31 -16.04 11.69
CA SER A 200 -13.53 -16.30 12.89
C SER A 200 -13.01 -17.73 12.87
N THR A 201 -11.73 -17.91 13.20
CA THR A 201 -11.10 -19.24 13.20
C THR A 201 -10.15 -19.37 14.37
N ASP A 202 -9.78 -20.62 14.66
CA ASP A 202 -8.85 -20.99 15.73
C ASP A 202 -7.47 -20.37 15.49
N LYS A 203 -6.92 -19.68 16.49
CA LYS A 203 -5.62 -18.99 16.45
C LYS A 203 -4.42 -19.92 16.25
N HIS A 204 -4.55 -21.22 16.51
CA HIS A 204 -3.51 -22.22 16.23
C HIS A 204 -3.50 -22.69 14.76
N SER A 205 -4.53 -22.31 13.97
CA SER A 205 -4.53 -22.57 12.53
C SER A 205 -3.43 -21.77 11.83
N ALA A 206 -2.88 -22.31 10.74
CA ALA A 206 -1.83 -21.66 9.98
C ALA A 206 -2.38 -21.05 8.68
N PHE A 207 -2.26 -19.73 8.55
CA PHE A 207 -2.56 -18.99 7.31
C PHE A 207 -1.44 -17.99 7.02
N PRO A 208 -1.24 -17.61 5.75
CA PRO A 208 -0.35 -16.50 5.39
C PRO A 208 -0.94 -15.16 5.85
N VAL A 209 -0.08 -14.16 5.88
CA VAL A 209 -0.44 -12.75 5.94
C VAL A 209 -0.09 -12.11 4.60
N ARG A 210 -0.94 -11.22 4.09
CA ARG A 210 -0.56 -10.26 3.05
C ARG A 210 -0.20 -8.95 3.73
N PRO A 211 1.08 -8.67 3.97
CA PRO A 211 1.49 -7.49 4.71
C PRO A 211 1.18 -6.20 3.95
N ILE A 212 0.85 -5.15 4.68
CA ILE A 212 0.67 -3.81 4.13
C ILE A 212 1.55 -2.80 4.85
N LEU A 213 1.81 -1.67 4.22
CA LEU A 213 2.45 -0.51 4.84
C LEU A 213 1.55 0.72 4.72
N MET A 214 1.77 1.70 5.58
CA MET A 214 1.04 2.97 5.57
C MET A 214 2.01 4.12 5.35
N ILE A 215 1.67 4.99 4.41
CA ILE A 215 2.36 6.24 4.13
C ILE A 215 1.48 7.36 4.70
N ARG A 216 2.02 8.15 5.63
CA ARG A 216 1.33 9.32 6.18
C ARG A 216 1.68 10.53 5.35
N LEU A 217 0.66 11.24 4.87
CA LEU A 217 0.81 12.44 4.06
C LEU A 217 0.81 13.65 4.98
N ASN A 218 1.98 14.28 5.16
CA ASN A 218 2.13 15.51 5.91
C ASN A 218 2.54 16.65 4.97
N LYS A 219 1.87 17.79 5.09
CA LYS A 219 2.12 18.97 4.25
C LYS A 219 3.49 19.62 4.46
N GLU A 220 4.18 19.32 5.57
CA GLU A 220 5.44 19.97 5.96
C GLU A 220 6.69 19.36 5.31
N GLU A 221 6.61 18.16 4.76
CA GLU A 221 7.77 17.48 4.15
C GLU A 221 7.99 17.79 2.66
N GLN A 222 7.15 18.65 2.07
CA GLN A 222 7.20 19.00 0.63
C GLN A 222 7.62 20.45 0.37
N ARG A 223 8.46 21.05 1.26
CA ARG A 223 9.06 22.38 1.02
C ARG A 223 10.56 22.31 0.80
#